data_cd363cd82e5af994a8cc131f1b2a21a4
#
_entry.id   cd363cd82e5af994a8cc131f1b2a21a4
#
_cell.length_a   1.000
_cell.length_b   1.000
_cell.length_c   1.000
_cell.angle_alpha   90.00
_cell.angle_beta   90.00
_cell.angle_gamma   90.00
#
_symmetry.space_group_name_H-M   'P 1'
#
loop_
_entity.id
_entity.type
_entity.pdbx_description
1 polymer ?
#
loop_
_entity_poly.entity_id
_entity_poly.type
_entity_poly.pdbx_seq_one_letter_code
_entity_poly.pdbx_strand_id
1 'polypeptide(L)'
;MIFKAQTEWVKPTEFPDLRHANEIAIDLETHDPELKKLGTGSIVGRGKVVGIAVATDGYSGYFPFDHEGGGNLDKDLVMKWFKDVCESTADKIFHNAMYDVCWIRAMGFKINGRIYDTMIAASLVNENRYRFDLNSLGWDYVGQGKNETELNNAAKEWGVDPKADMWKLPALYVGNYAERDAELTLALWKVMQKEISSQDLGSIFNLETDLFPCLVDMRFKGVRVDTESAHKLKQQLSEQEKQLLQEVTKETGEECQIWAARSIAKVFDKLKLPYERTEKTQAPSFTKNFLSNHEHPLVKKIAKAREINKAHTTFIDTIIKYEHKGRIHADINQIRSDQGGTVTGRFSYSNPNLQQIPARNKDLGPLIRSLFVPESGCEWGC
;
A
#
# COMPACT_ATOMS: atom_id res chain seq x y z
N MET A 1 7.57 -24.33 -28.02
CA MET A 1 6.13 -23.98 -27.98
C MET A 1 5.95 -22.85 -28.99
N ILE A 2 4.99 -22.93 -29.92
CA ILE A 2 4.73 -21.85 -30.87
C ILE A 2 3.67 -20.96 -30.22
N PHE A 3 4.06 -19.75 -29.83
CA PHE A 3 3.13 -18.79 -29.24
C PHE A 3 2.21 -18.23 -30.34
N LYS A 4 0.93 -18.15 -30.05
CA LYS A 4 -0.12 -17.64 -30.95
C LYS A 4 -0.48 -16.19 -30.69
N ALA A 5 -0.10 -15.66 -29.50
CA ALA A 5 -0.33 -14.26 -29.19
C ALA A 5 0.39 -13.38 -30.24
N GLN A 6 -0.33 -12.40 -30.73
CA GLN A 6 0.17 -11.50 -31.76
C GLN A 6 0.14 -10.06 -31.25
N THR A 7 1.11 -9.28 -31.69
CA THR A 7 1.20 -7.83 -31.41
C THR A 7 1.83 -7.16 -32.61
N GLU A 8 1.41 -5.93 -32.86
CA GLU A 8 2.05 -5.05 -33.85
C GLU A 8 3.03 -4.07 -33.17
N TRP A 9 3.15 -4.13 -31.86
CA TRP A 9 4.04 -3.25 -31.12
C TRP A 9 5.52 -3.53 -31.44
N VAL A 10 6.26 -2.46 -31.68
CA VAL A 10 7.69 -2.50 -31.96
C VAL A 10 8.40 -1.60 -30.95
N LYS A 11 9.42 -2.17 -30.30
CA LYS A 11 10.20 -1.39 -29.33
C LYS A 11 10.87 -0.17 -30.00
N PRO A 12 10.96 0.97 -29.28
CA PRO A 12 11.65 2.15 -29.76
C PRO A 12 13.10 1.85 -30.17
N THR A 13 13.55 2.43 -31.26
CA THR A 13 14.94 2.35 -31.71
C THR A 13 15.78 3.56 -31.31
N GLU A 14 15.10 4.65 -30.91
CA GLU A 14 15.71 5.92 -30.52
C GLU A 14 15.07 6.40 -29.18
N PHE A 15 15.83 7.21 -28.46
CA PHE A 15 15.36 7.87 -27.27
C PHE A 15 14.93 9.30 -27.61
N PRO A 16 13.65 9.67 -27.43
CA PRO A 16 13.18 11.02 -27.75
C PRO A 16 13.79 12.05 -26.80
N ASP A 17 14.05 13.22 -27.33
CA ASP A 17 14.42 14.38 -26.52
C ASP A 17 13.16 15.04 -25.96
N LEU A 18 12.84 14.74 -24.71
CA LEU A 18 11.67 15.28 -24.00
C LEU A 18 11.98 16.48 -23.11
N ARG A 19 13.21 17.02 -23.16
CA ARG A 19 13.64 18.14 -22.30
C ARG A 19 12.85 19.43 -22.53
N HIS A 20 12.23 19.56 -23.69
CA HIS A 20 11.42 20.73 -24.09
C HIS A 20 9.92 20.50 -23.98
N ALA A 21 9.48 19.33 -23.52
CA ALA A 21 8.06 19.09 -23.23
C ALA A 21 7.61 19.93 -22.02
N ASN A 22 6.38 20.38 -22.04
CA ASN A 22 5.79 21.08 -20.90
C ASN A 22 5.33 20.07 -19.84
N GLU A 23 4.72 18.97 -20.26
CA GLU A 23 4.13 17.92 -19.45
C GLU A 23 4.56 16.55 -19.97
N ILE A 24 4.93 15.65 -19.09
CA ILE A 24 5.29 14.26 -19.42
C ILE A 24 4.53 13.33 -18.49
N ALA A 25 3.61 12.53 -19.01
CA ALA A 25 3.03 11.42 -18.28
C ALA A 25 4.01 10.26 -18.21
N ILE A 26 4.12 9.64 -17.05
CA ILE A 26 5.04 8.54 -16.79
C ILE A 26 4.26 7.42 -16.09
N ASP A 27 4.48 6.19 -16.55
CA ASP A 27 3.96 4.96 -15.94
C ASP A 27 5.08 3.93 -15.90
N LEU A 28 5.21 3.21 -14.79
CA LEU A 28 6.28 2.23 -14.58
C LEU A 28 5.72 0.81 -14.55
N GLU A 29 6.29 -0.04 -15.37
CA GLU A 29 6.05 -1.48 -15.25
C GLU A 29 7.04 -2.11 -14.26
N THR A 30 6.51 -2.87 -13.31
CA THR A 30 7.30 -3.36 -12.18
C THR A 30 7.12 -4.83 -11.90
N HIS A 31 8.12 -5.42 -11.27
CA HIS A 31 8.01 -6.66 -10.52
C HIS A 31 8.02 -6.32 -9.03
N ASP A 32 6.86 -6.35 -8.37
CA ASP A 32 6.72 -6.11 -6.93
C ASP A 32 6.03 -7.32 -6.26
N PRO A 33 6.81 -8.35 -5.87
CA PRO A 33 6.30 -9.69 -5.56
C PRO A 33 5.41 -9.74 -4.32
N GLU A 34 5.58 -8.82 -3.38
CA GLU A 34 4.84 -8.79 -2.10
C GLU A 34 3.89 -7.61 -1.98
N LEU A 35 3.61 -6.90 -3.09
CA LEU A 35 2.79 -5.69 -3.10
C LEU A 35 1.45 -5.86 -2.35
N LYS A 36 0.72 -6.94 -2.61
CA LYS A 36 -0.59 -7.21 -1.98
C LYS A 36 -0.50 -7.55 -0.49
N LYS A 37 0.66 -8.05 -0.01
CA LYS A 37 0.82 -8.54 1.37
C LYS A 37 1.54 -7.56 2.28
N LEU A 38 2.48 -6.81 1.72
CA LEU A 38 3.40 -5.96 2.48
C LEU A 38 3.46 -4.51 1.98
N GLY A 39 2.64 -4.16 0.98
CA GLY A 39 2.74 -2.86 0.32
C GLY A 39 3.93 -2.78 -0.64
N THR A 40 4.20 -1.59 -1.17
CA THR A 40 5.24 -1.39 -2.17
C THR A 40 6.63 -1.80 -1.68
N GLY A 41 7.36 -2.50 -2.55
CA GLY A 41 8.71 -2.98 -2.30
C GLY A 41 9.81 -1.95 -2.57
N SER A 42 9.51 -0.84 -3.22
CA SER A 42 10.51 0.14 -3.67
C SER A 42 11.44 0.64 -2.57
N ILE A 43 10.90 1.01 -1.42
CA ILE A 43 11.67 1.60 -0.31
C ILE A 43 12.53 0.55 0.41
N VAL A 44 12.05 -0.68 0.47
CA VAL A 44 12.73 -1.79 1.18
C VAL A 44 13.57 -2.67 0.26
N GLY A 45 13.68 -2.30 -1.03
CA GLY A 45 14.50 -3.03 -2.00
C GLY A 45 13.93 -4.38 -2.42
N ARG A 46 12.61 -4.56 -2.39
CA ARG A 46 11.93 -5.75 -2.88
C ARG A 46 11.33 -5.49 -4.25
N GLY A 47 11.76 -6.23 -5.23
CA GLY A 47 11.29 -6.06 -6.60
C GLY A 47 12.16 -5.10 -7.42
N LYS A 48 11.64 -4.72 -8.58
CA LYS A 48 12.38 -3.91 -9.57
C LYS A 48 11.43 -3.26 -10.57
N VAL A 49 11.86 -2.18 -11.21
CA VAL A 49 11.24 -1.64 -12.41
C VAL A 49 11.74 -2.45 -13.61
N VAL A 50 10.85 -2.80 -14.54
CA VAL A 50 11.18 -3.59 -15.73
C VAL A 50 11.02 -2.81 -17.02
N GLY A 51 10.29 -1.69 -16.99
CA GLY A 51 10.13 -0.80 -18.13
C GLY A 51 9.51 0.53 -17.74
N ILE A 52 9.62 1.51 -18.61
CA ILE A 52 9.16 2.87 -18.40
C ILE A 52 8.32 3.27 -19.61
N ALA A 53 7.07 3.63 -19.38
CA ALA A 53 6.24 4.26 -20.40
C ALA A 53 6.19 5.78 -20.19
N VAL A 54 6.22 6.52 -21.27
CA VAL A 54 6.06 7.96 -21.25
C VAL A 54 5.10 8.41 -22.33
N ALA A 55 4.37 9.48 -22.05
CA ALA A 55 3.57 10.17 -23.08
C ALA A 55 3.69 11.69 -22.92
N THR A 56 3.71 12.37 -24.05
CA THR A 56 3.63 13.82 -24.15
C THR A 56 2.79 14.19 -25.39
N ASP A 57 2.58 15.47 -25.66
CA ASP A 57 1.81 15.87 -26.85
C ASP A 57 2.44 15.34 -28.13
N GLY A 58 1.71 14.46 -28.81
CA GLY A 58 2.12 13.88 -30.10
C GLY A 58 3.12 12.73 -30.02
N TYR A 59 3.45 12.24 -28.83
CA TYR A 59 4.37 11.12 -28.67
C TYR A 59 4.01 10.25 -27.48
N SER A 60 4.11 8.91 -27.65
CA SER A 60 4.15 7.93 -26.59
C SER A 60 5.19 6.86 -26.89
N GLY A 61 5.71 6.21 -25.87
CA GLY A 61 6.67 5.12 -26.04
C GLY A 61 6.90 4.35 -24.75
N TYR A 62 7.13 3.04 -24.91
CA TYR A 62 7.53 2.15 -23.82
C TYR A 62 8.98 1.71 -23.99
N PHE A 63 9.77 1.83 -22.94
CA PHE A 63 11.20 1.53 -22.89
C PHE A 63 11.47 0.37 -21.92
N PRO A 64 11.31 -0.89 -22.37
CA PRO A 64 11.56 -2.08 -21.55
C PRO A 64 13.07 -2.31 -21.39
N PHE A 65 13.50 -2.72 -20.19
CA PHE A 65 14.93 -2.97 -19.91
C PHE A 65 15.23 -4.16 -19.01
N ASP A 66 14.19 -4.77 -18.38
CA ASP A 66 14.43 -5.86 -17.42
C ASP A 66 13.30 -6.91 -17.39
N HIS A 67 12.64 -7.16 -18.54
CA HIS A 67 11.71 -8.28 -18.73
C HIS A 67 12.48 -9.59 -18.84
N GLU A 68 12.03 -10.62 -18.12
CA GLU A 68 12.61 -11.96 -18.17
C GLU A 68 12.42 -12.62 -19.54
N GLY A 69 11.26 -12.40 -20.16
CA GLY A 69 10.93 -12.90 -21.51
C GLY A 69 11.71 -12.27 -22.63
N GLY A 70 12.54 -11.26 -22.35
CA GLY A 70 13.38 -10.61 -23.34
C GLY A 70 12.70 -9.45 -24.09
N GLY A 71 13.32 -9.01 -25.20
CA GLY A 71 12.85 -7.84 -25.95
C GLY A 71 13.29 -6.51 -25.35
N ASN A 72 14.22 -6.55 -24.40
CA ASN A 72 14.72 -5.38 -23.67
C ASN A 72 15.58 -4.48 -24.54
N LEU A 73 15.63 -3.21 -24.16
CA LEU A 73 16.64 -2.24 -24.58
C LEU A 73 17.88 -2.34 -23.68
N ASP A 74 18.94 -1.65 -24.06
CA ASP A 74 20.12 -1.49 -23.20
C ASP A 74 19.74 -0.71 -21.95
N LYS A 75 19.91 -1.34 -20.78
CA LYS A 75 19.49 -0.78 -19.50
C LYS A 75 20.19 0.52 -19.15
N ASP A 76 21.50 0.61 -19.43
CA ASP A 76 22.29 1.79 -19.07
C ASP A 76 21.88 2.99 -19.93
N LEU A 77 21.56 2.75 -21.21
CA LEU A 77 21.02 3.78 -22.09
C LEU A 77 19.63 4.25 -21.66
N VAL A 78 18.73 3.32 -21.30
CA VAL A 78 17.40 3.67 -20.76
C VAL A 78 17.54 4.49 -19.46
N MET A 79 18.39 4.06 -18.52
CA MET A 79 18.59 4.78 -17.27
C MET A 79 19.17 6.17 -17.47
N LYS A 80 20.12 6.33 -18.39
CA LYS A 80 20.70 7.64 -18.73
C LYS A 80 19.64 8.58 -19.30
N TRP A 81 18.89 8.11 -20.29
CA TRP A 81 17.80 8.88 -20.90
C TRP A 81 16.71 9.22 -19.89
N PHE A 82 16.29 8.26 -19.08
CA PHE A 82 15.23 8.49 -18.10
C PHE A 82 15.64 9.46 -16.99
N LYS A 83 16.93 9.49 -16.65
CA LYS A 83 17.46 10.52 -15.76
C LYS A 83 17.22 11.92 -16.34
N ASP A 84 17.53 12.12 -17.63
CA ASP A 84 17.31 13.41 -18.30
C ASP A 84 15.81 13.77 -18.34
N VAL A 85 14.93 12.80 -18.53
CA VAL A 85 13.47 12.98 -18.45
C VAL A 85 13.04 13.41 -17.04
N CYS A 86 13.51 12.73 -16.01
CA CYS A 86 13.17 13.05 -14.62
C CYS A 86 13.69 14.43 -14.19
N GLU A 87 14.92 14.78 -14.59
CA GLU A 87 15.58 16.03 -14.21
C GLU A 87 15.18 17.22 -15.11
N SER A 88 14.42 17.01 -16.18
CA SER A 88 13.88 18.09 -17.00
C SER A 88 12.93 18.99 -16.20
N THR A 89 12.74 20.22 -16.67
CA THR A 89 11.81 21.19 -16.04
C THR A 89 10.34 20.92 -16.33
N ALA A 90 10.04 19.97 -17.22
CA ALA A 90 8.68 19.55 -17.51
C ALA A 90 7.95 19.10 -16.24
N ASP A 91 6.67 19.37 -16.16
CA ASP A 91 5.82 18.79 -15.11
C ASP A 91 5.60 17.29 -15.38
N LYS A 92 5.60 16.47 -14.33
CA LYS A 92 5.42 15.02 -14.43
C LYS A 92 4.02 14.64 -13.97
N ILE A 93 3.35 13.89 -14.84
CA ILE A 93 1.97 13.45 -14.63
C ILE A 93 1.97 11.97 -14.36
N PHE A 94 1.30 11.56 -13.31
CA PHE A 94 1.17 10.16 -12.91
C PHE A 94 -0.30 9.82 -12.64
N HIS A 95 -0.57 8.54 -12.60
CA HIS A 95 -1.78 8.00 -12.00
C HIS A 95 -1.43 7.13 -10.80
N ASN A 96 -1.79 7.53 -9.58
CA ASN A 96 -1.27 6.96 -8.33
C ASN A 96 0.24 7.22 -8.14
N ALA A 97 0.62 8.49 -8.27
CA ALA A 97 2.00 8.95 -8.25
C ALA A 97 2.87 8.39 -7.11
N MET A 98 2.27 8.09 -5.95
CA MET A 98 3.01 7.56 -4.80
C MET A 98 3.73 6.25 -5.12
N TYR A 99 3.15 5.41 -5.97
CA TYR A 99 3.77 4.16 -6.40
C TYR A 99 5.00 4.41 -7.27
N ASP A 100 4.82 5.12 -8.38
CA ASP A 100 5.87 5.34 -9.39
C ASP A 100 7.00 6.23 -8.87
N VAL A 101 6.67 7.32 -8.19
CA VAL A 101 7.66 8.24 -7.62
C VAL A 101 8.54 7.56 -6.58
N CYS A 102 7.99 6.64 -5.77
CA CYS A 102 8.80 5.86 -4.85
C CYS A 102 9.77 4.93 -5.59
N TRP A 103 9.38 4.30 -6.70
CA TRP A 103 10.28 3.50 -7.52
C TRP A 103 11.35 4.35 -8.21
N ILE A 104 10.98 5.50 -8.78
CA ILE A 104 11.92 6.45 -9.41
C ILE A 104 12.98 6.89 -8.39
N ARG A 105 12.55 7.24 -7.19
CA ARG A 105 13.46 7.63 -6.11
C ARG A 105 14.33 6.46 -5.63
N ALA A 106 13.80 5.25 -5.57
CA ALA A 106 14.56 4.04 -5.23
C ALA A 106 15.64 3.71 -6.28
N MET A 107 15.40 4.02 -7.55
CA MET A 107 16.42 3.96 -8.61
C MET A 107 17.49 5.08 -8.50
N GLY A 108 17.36 6.01 -7.57
CA GLY A 108 18.31 7.09 -7.33
C GLY A 108 18.07 8.35 -8.18
N PHE A 109 16.92 8.46 -8.83
CA PHE A 109 16.59 9.63 -9.65
C PHE A 109 15.88 10.71 -8.84
N LYS A 110 16.17 11.97 -9.19
CA LYS A 110 15.46 13.14 -8.70
C LYS A 110 14.45 13.58 -9.75
N ILE A 111 13.27 13.94 -9.33
CA ILE A 111 12.25 14.51 -10.22
C ILE A 111 12.25 16.02 -10.04
N ASN A 112 12.44 16.74 -11.15
CA ASN A 112 12.26 18.19 -11.23
C ASN A 112 10.90 18.50 -11.88
N GLY A 113 10.44 19.74 -11.79
CA GLY A 113 9.08 20.14 -12.16
C GLY A 113 8.07 19.75 -11.07
N ARG A 114 6.80 20.05 -11.30
CA ARG A 114 5.72 19.64 -10.41
C ARG A 114 5.32 18.20 -10.68
N ILE A 115 4.85 17.52 -9.67
CA ILE A 115 4.32 16.15 -9.76
C ILE A 115 2.80 16.24 -9.60
N TYR A 116 2.08 15.94 -10.67
CA TYR A 116 0.63 15.90 -10.67
C TYR A 116 0.14 14.45 -10.65
N ASP A 117 -0.86 14.18 -9.83
CA ASP A 117 -1.50 12.88 -9.73
C ASP A 117 -2.96 12.97 -10.16
N THR A 118 -3.29 12.29 -11.25
CA THR A 118 -4.66 12.26 -11.79
C THR A 118 -5.64 11.55 -10.85
N MET A 119 -5.18 10.65 -9.98
CA MET A 119 -6.02 10.02 -8.95
C MET A 119 -6.38 11.04 -7.85
N ILE A 120 -5.44 11.88 -7.42
CA ILE A 120 -5.70 12.98 -6.48
C ILE A 120 -6.68 13.96 -7.10
N ALA A 121 -6.44 14.39 -8.34
CA ALA A 121 -7.33 15.28 -9.07
C ALA A 121 -8.75 14.72 -9.15
N ALA A 122 -8.91 13.47 -9.56
CA ALA A 122 -10.22 12.82 -9.67
C ALA A 122 -10.93 12.67 -8.33
N SER A 123 -10.20 12.45 -7.24
CA SER A 123 -10.77 12.36 -5.90
C SER A 123 -11.29 13.70 -5.39
N LEU A 124 -10.65 14.81 -5.76
CA LEU A 124 -11.13 16.15 -5.43
C LEU A 124 -12.32 16.57 -6.29
N VAL A 125 -12.32 16.19 -7.56
CA VAL A 125 -13.42 16.46 -8.50
C VAL A 125 -14.71 15.71 -8.10
N ASN A 126 -14.58 14.46 -7.63
CA ASN A 126 -15.72 13.70 -7.14
C ASN A 126 -15.29 12.65 -6.10
N GLU A 127 -15.36 13.02 -4.83
CA GLU A 127 -14.99 12.18 -3.67
C GLU A 127 -15.94 11.00 -3.44
N ASN A 128 -17.12 11.00 -4.05
CA ASN A 128 -18.13 9.95 -3.88
C ASN A 128 -17.97 8.77 -4.83
N ARG A 129 -16.99 8.82 -5.71
CA ARG A 129 -16.72 7.69 -6.62
C ARG A 129 -16.30 6.44 -5.84
N TYR A 130 -16.70 5.28 -6.39
CA TYR A 130 -16.27 3.97 -5.87
C TYR A 130 -14.91 3.55 -6.41
N ARG A 131 -14.55 3.99 -7.62
CA ARG A 131 -13.33 3.60 -8.32
C ARG A 131 -12.56 4.81 -8.79
N PHE A 132 -11.26 4.78 -8.57
CA PHE A 132 -10.30 5.77 -9.01
C PHE A 132 -9.19 5.15 -9.89
N ASP A 133 -9.35 3.88 -10.30
CA ASP A 133 -8.41 3.26 -11.23
C ASP A 133 -8.44 3.92 -12.60
N LEU A 134 -7.29 3.93 -13.28
CA LEU A 134 -7.09 4.61 -14.55
C LEU A 134 -8.11 4.18 -15.62
N ASN A 135 -8.47 2.89 -15.66
CA ASN A 135 -9.42 2.38 -16.65
C ASN A 135 -10.83 2.96 -16.44
N SER A 136 -11.31 2.97 -15.19
CA SER A 136 -12.63 3.52 -14.85
C SER A 136 -12.70 5.03 -15.08
N LEU A 137 -11.66 5.78 -14.70
CA LEU A 137 -11.58 7.21 -14.96
C LEU A 137 -11.44 7.52 -16.45
N GLY A 138 -10.68 6.72 -17.18
CA GLY A 138 -10.52 6.86 -18.62
C GLY A 138 -11.85 6.73 -19.36
N TRP A 139 -12.65 5.72 -19.04
CA TRP A 139 -13.98 5.57 -19.63
C TRP A 139 -14.92 6.72 -19.29
N ASP A 140 -14.95 7.14 -18.04
CA ASP A 140 -15.91 8.15 -17.57
C ASP A 140 -15.57 9.56 -18.04
N TYR A 141 -14.29 9.91 -18.12
CA TYR A 141 -13.86 11.29 -18.41
C TYR A 141 -13.24 11.47 -19.81
N VAL A 142 -12.63 10.43 -20.37
CA VAL A 142 -11.95 10.50 -21.69
C VAL A 142 -12.74 9.75 -22.77
N GLY A 143 -13.66 8.86 -22.38
CA GLY A 143 -14.41 8.00 -23.30
C GLY A 143 -13.58 6.82 -23.85
N GLN A 144 -12.44 6.52 -23.23
CA GLN A 144 -11.51 5.48 -23.64
C GLN A 144 -10.92 4.79 -22.41
N GLY A 145 -10.60 3.50 -22.53
CA GLY A 145 -9.99 2.71 -21.47
C GLY A 145 -8.61 2.17 -21.82
N LYS A 146 -8.10 1.33 -20.93
CA LYS A 146 -6.87 0.56 -21.14
C LYS A 146 -7.02 -0.45 -22.27
N ASN A 147 -5.91 -0.79 -22.91
CA ASN A 147 -5.86 -1.89 -23.88
C ASN A 147 -5.11 -3.09 -23.28
N GLU A 148 -5.85 -4.00 -22.69
CA GLU A 148 -5.30 -5.19 -22.03
C GLU A 148 -5.36 -6.47 -22.89
N THR A 149 -5.85 -6.40 -24.14
CA THR A 149 -6.15 -7.59 -24.95
C THR A 149 -4.89 -8.40 -25.27
N GLU A 150 -3.85 -7.78 -25.76
CA GLU A 150 -2.60 -8.45 -26.13
C GLU A 150 -1.90 -9.02 -24.91
N LEU A 151 -1.81 -8.24 -23.82
CA LEU A 151 -1.24 -8.63 -22.54
C LEU A 151 -1.97 -9.87 -21.97
N ASN A 152 -3.30 -9.86 -21.95
CA ASN A 152 -4.10 -10.96 -21.42
C ASN A 152 -3.95 -12.24 -22.27
N ASN A 153 -3.89 -12.11 -23.60
CA ASN A 153 -3.68 -13.24 -24.49
C ASN A 153 -2.30 -13.86 -24.29
N ALA A 154 -1.25 -13.04 -24.22
CA ALA A 154 0.11 -13.50 -23.97
C ALA A 154 0.23 -14.15 -22.58
N ALA A 155 -0.31 -13.53 -21.53
CA ALA A 155 -0.29 -14.08 -20.18
C ALA A 155 -0.99 -15.45 -20.10
N LYS A 156 -2.11 -15.61 -20.77
CA LYS A 156 -2.81 -16.89 -20.86
C LYS A 156 -1.96 -17.97 -21.54
N GLU A 157 -1.28 -17.66 -22.64
CA GLU A 157 -0.41 -18.60 -23.34
C GLU A 157 0.85 -18.95 -22.54
N TRP A 158 1.36 -17.97 -21.77
CA TRP A 158 2.52 -18.15 -20.89
C TRP A 158 2.15 -18.85 -19.58
N GLY A 159 0.85 -18.91 -19.22
CA GLY A 159 0.39 -19.49 -17.96
C GLY A 159 0.74 -18.64 -16.74
N VAL A 160 0.72 -17.32 -16.88
CA VAL A 160 1.07 -16.34 -15.84
C VAL A 160 -0.06 -15.36 -15.57
N ASP A 161 -0.01 -14.70 -14.42
CA ASP A 161 -0.93 -13.60 -14.12
C ASP A 161 -0.57 -12.35 -14.93
N PRO A 162 -1.50 -11.73 -15.69
CA PRO A 162 -1.20 -10.61 -16.58
C PRO A 162 -0.67 -9.36 -15.86
N LYS A 163 -0.99 -9.19 -14.57
CA LYS A 163 -0.55 -8.01 -13.79
C LYS A 163 0.59 -8.35 -12.83
N ALA A 164 0.47 -9.42 -12.06
CA ALA A 164 1.50 -9.79 -11.09
C ALA A 164 2.78 -10.34 -11.73
N ASP A 165 2.65 -11.01 -12.88
CA ASP A 165 3.75 -11.68 -13.57
C ASP A 165 4.09 -11.06 -14.94
N MET A 166 3.61 -9.88 -15.25
CA MET A 166 3.86 -9.15 -16.50
C MET A 166 5.37 -9.08 -16.85
N TRP A 167 6.20 -8.92 -15.85
CA TRP A 167 7.65 -8.87 -15.97
C TRP A 167 8.29 -10.14 -16.54
N LYS A 168 7.58 -11.29 -16.52
CA LYS A 168 8.00 -12.57 -17.11
C LYS A 168 7.75 -12.63 -18.60
N LEU A 169 6.82 -11.82 -19.11
CA LEU A 169 6.48 -11.80 -20.53
C LEU A 169 7.57 -11.09 -21.33
N PRO A 170 7.75 -11.47 -22.63
CA PRO A 170 8.49 -10.64 -23.56
C PRO A 170 7.89 -9.23 -23.64
N ALA A 171 8.74 -8.22 -23.65
CA ALA A 171 8.35 -6.82 -23.65
C ALA A 171 7.38 -6.46 -24.78
N LEU A 172 7.48 -7.14 -25.93
CA LEU A 172 6.63 -6.91 -27.11
C LEU A 172 5.12 -7.10 -26.82
N TYR A 173 4.73 -7.92 -25.83
CA TYR A 173 3.34 -8.12 -25.44
C TYR A 173 2.85 -7.16 -24.37
N VAL A 174 3.76 -6.38 -23.79
CA VAL A 174 3.48 -5.38 -22.76
C VAL A 174 3.43 -3.97 -23.34
N GLY A 175 4.15 -3.73 -24.44
CA GLY A 175 4.38 -2.40 -24.98
C GLY A 175 3.12 -1.59 -25.23
N ASN A 176 2.15 -2.13 -26.00
CA ASN A 176 0.89 -1.42 -26.27
C ASN A 176 0.08 -1.11 -25.00
N TYR A 177 0.12 -2.00 -24.03
CA TYR A 177 -0.54 -1.78 -22.72
C TYR A 177 0.13 -0.62 -21.96
N ALA A 178 1.45 -0.65 -21.83
CA ALA A 178 2.20 0.35 -21.08
C ALA A 178 2.14 1.75 -21.72
N GLU A 179 2.31 1.83 -23.05
CA GLU A 179 2.14 3.09 -23.80
C GLU A 179 0.75 3.67 -23.61
N ARG A 180 -0.26 2.80 -23.69
CA ARG A 180 -1.66 3.20 -23.50
C ARG A 180 -1.94 3.76 -22.10
N ASP A 181 -1.32 3.22 -21.07
CA ASP A 181 -1.48 3.71 -19.70
C ASP A 181 -0.91 5.13 -19.55
N ALA A 182 0.27 5.40 -20.11
CA ALA A 182 0.84 6.74 -20.12
C ALA A 182 0.01 7.73 -20.95
N GLU A 183 -0.46 7.35 -22.16
CA GLU A 183 -1.35 8.15 -22.99
C GLU A 183 -2.65 8.51 -22.29
N LEU A 184 -3.29 7.50 -21.66
CA LEU A 184 -4.55 7.68 -20.97
C LEU A 184 -4.38 8.57 -19.74
N THR A 185 -3.25 8.45 -19.03
CA THR A 185 -2.89 9.32 -17.91
C THR A 185 -2.76 10.77 -18.35
N LEU A 186 -2.09 11.04 -19.47
CA LEU A 186 -1.97 12.39 -20.03
C LEU A 186 -3.33 12.95 -20.51
N ALA A 187 -4.12 12.11 -21.19
CA ALA A 187 -5.45 12.51 -21.65
C ALA A 187 -6.39 12.81 -20.49
N LEU A 188 -6.37 11.98 -19.45
CA LEU A 188 -7.14 12.20 -18.21
C LEU A 188 -6.71 13.49 -17.52
N TRP A 189 -5.41 13.78 -17.44
CA TRP A 189 -4.88 15.00 -16.85
C TRP A 189 -5.46 16.25 -17.54
N LYS A 190 -5.49 16.28 -18.87
CA LYS A 190 -6.08 17.40 -19.62
C LYS A 190 -7.57 17.63 -19.32
N VAL A 191 -8.30 16.57 -19.00
CA VAL A 191 -9.70 16.70 -18.56
C VAL A 191 -9.76 17.17 -17.11
N MET A 192 -8.94 16.58 -16.22
CA MET A 192 -8.93 16.97 -14.80
C MET A 192 -8.54 18.45 -14.60
N GLN A 193 -7.61 19.00 -15.38
CA GLN A 193 -7.30 20.44 -15.34
C GLN A 193 -8.56 21.32 -15.57
N LYS A 194 -9.41 20.92 -16.52
CA LYS A 194 -10.66 21.65 -16.80
C LYS A 194 -11.67 21.48 -15.67
N GLU A 195 -11.82 20.28 -15.15
CA GLU A 195 -12.72 19.99 -14.02
C GLU A 195 -12.31 20.74 -12.75
N ILE A 196 -11.02 20.73 -12.40
CA ILE A 196 -10.44 21.48 -11.28
C ILE A 196 -10.75 22.98 -11.42
N SER A 197 -10.55 23.53 -12.61
CA SER A 197 -10.80 24.93 -12.90
C SER A 197 -12.30 25.27 -12.83
N SER A 198 -13.16 24.43 -13.42
CA SER A 198 -14.60 24.67 -13.49
C SER A 198 -15.29 24.60 -12.12
N GLN A 199 -14.74 23.82 -11.19
CA GLN A 199 -15.27 23.62 -9.83
C GLN A 199 -14.55 24.46 -8.77
N ASP A 200 -13.65 25.38 -9.17
CA ASP A 200 -12.84 26.22 -8.27
C ASP A 200 -12.03 25.43 -7.22
N LEU A 201 -11.49 24.25 -7.63
CA LEU A 201 -10.71 23.37 -6.78
C LEU A 201 -9.20 23.66 -6.82
N GLY A 202 -8.76 24.68 -7.56
CA GLY A 202 -7.34 24.97 -7.78
C GLY A 202 -6.53 25.14 -6.49
N SER A 203 -7.11 25.81 -5.49
CA SER A 203 -6.44 26.03 -4.20
C SER A 203 -6.14 24.72 -3.46
N ILE A 204 -7.15 23.86 -3.31
CA ILE A 204 -6.99 22.57 -2.62
C ILE A 204 -6.12 21.60 -3.42
N PHE A 205 -6.26 21.58 -4.75
CA PHE A 205 -5.41 20.74 -5.60
C PHE A 205 -3.94 21.14 -5.51
N ASN A 206 -3.64 22.45 -5.48
CA ASN A 206 -2.26 22.92 -5.28
C ASN A 206 -1.72 22.52 -3.90
N LEU A 207 -2.53 22.62 -2.84
CA LEU A 207 -2.14 22.18 -1.50
C LEU A 207 -1.75 20.71 -1.48
N GLU A 208 -2.59 19.84 -2.07
CA GLU A 208 -2.35 18.40 -2.13
C GLU A 208 -1.10 18.07 -2.98
N THR A 209 -0.92 18.79 -4.09
CA THR A 209 0.26 18.66 -4.97
C THR A 209 1.54 19.07 -4.25
N ASP A 210 1.56 20.19 -3.54
CA ASP A 210 2.73 20.69 -2.83
C ASP A 210 3.05 19.84 -1.59
N LEU A 211 2.07 19.18 -0.99
CA LEU A 211 2.22 18.25 0.12
C LEU A 211 2.83 16.90 -0.31
N PHE A 212 2.56 16.46 -1.54
CA PHE A 212 2.94 15.15 -2.02
C PHE A 212 4.44 14.82 -1.85
N PRO A 213 5.42 15.67 -2.22
CA PRO A 213 6.84 15.41 -1.99
C PRO A 213 7.20 15.18 -0.53
N CYS A 214 6.54 15.91 0.39
CA CYS A 214 6.72 15.72 1.82
C CYS A 214 6.28 14.30 2.26
N LEU A 215 5.16 13.80 1.75
CA LEU A 215 4.68 12.46 2.06
C LEU A 215 5.61 11.37 1.51
N VAL A 216 6.19 11.58 0.33
CA VAL A 216 7.24 10.70 -0.21
C VAL A 216 8.46 10.69 0.71
N ASP A 217 8.92 11.85 1.18
CA ASP A 217 10.03 11.95 2.13
C ASP A 217 9.72 11.24 3.45
N MET A 218 8.52 11.42 3.99
CA MET A 218 8.07 10.74 5.21
C MET A 218 8.10 9.21 5.04
N ARG A 219 7.64 8.69 3.91
CA ARG A 219 7.69 7.24 3.62
C ARG A 219 9.12 6.73 3.54
N PHE A 220 10.01 7.42 2.85
CA PHE A 220 11.43 7.04 2.73
C PHE A 220 12.16 7.12 4.07
N LYS A 221 11.89 8.14 4.86
CA LYS A 221 12.42 8.26 6.22
C LYS A 221 11.91 7.13 7.10
N GLY A 222 10.63 6.84 7.05
CA GLY A 222 9.97 5.86 7.91
C GLY A 222 10.01 6.26 9.38
N VAL A 223 9.42 5.43 10.24
CA VAL A 223 9.41 5.61 11.69
C VAL A 223 10.37 4.62 12.33
N ARG A 224 11.30 5.11 13.13
CA ARG A 224 12.29 4.27 13.82
C ARG A 224 11.64 3.43 14.90
N VAL A 225 12.04 2.15 14.98
CA VAL A 225 11.55 1.21 15.99
C VAL A 225 12.70 0.48 16.68
N ASP A 226 12.52 0.18 17.96
CA ASP A 226 13.41 -0.66 18.74
C ASP A 226 12.97 -2.13 18.57
N THR A 227 13.58 -2.80 17.61
CA THR A 227 13.27 -4.19 17.25
C THR A 227 13.65 -5.18 18.35
N GLU A 228 14.75 -4.92 19.07
CA GLU A 228 15.18 -5.79 20.17
C GLU A 228 14.17 -5.74 21.31
N SER A 229 13.77 -4.54 21.73
CA SER A 229 12.73 -4.35 22.74
C SER A 229 11.38 -4.93 22.27
N ALA A 230 11.05 -4.86 20.98
CA ALA A 230 9.84 -5.46 20.45
C ALA A 230 9.83 -6.99 20.63
N HIS A 231 10.92 -7.68 20.32
CA HIS A 231 11.05 -9.12 20.53
C HIS A 231 10.97 -9.49 22.02
N LYS A 232 11.64 -8.75 22.91
CA LYS A 232 11.58 -8.97 24.36
C LYS A 232 10.16 -8.78 24.90
N LEU A 233 9.50 -7.71 24.49
CA LEU A 233 8.12 -7.42 24.91
C LEU A 233 7.15 -8.49 24.41
N LYS A 234 7.31 -8.95 23.17
CA LYS A 234 6.50 -10.07 22.64
C LYS A 234 6.62 -11.30 23.50
N GLN A 235 7.83 -11.70 23.85
CA GLN A 235 8.08 -12.87 24.68
C GLN A 235 7.46 -12.72 26.07
N GLN A 236 7.63 -11.57 26.72
CA GLN A 236 7.06 -11.27 28.04
C GLN A 236 5.52 -11.34 28.04
N LEU A 237 4.90 -10.73 27.04
CA LEU A 237 3.43 -10.73 26.92
C LEU A 237 2.90 -12.13 26.58
N SER A 238 3.57 -12.89 25.73
CA SER A 238 3.19 -14.27 25.42
C SER A 238 3.25 -15.18 26.65
N GLU A 239 4.30 -15.04 27.48
CA GLU A 239 4.42 -15.80 28.72
C GLU A 239 3.37 -15.39 29.74
N GLN A 240 3.09 -14.10 29.87
CA GLN A 240 2.03 -13.59 30.74
C GLN A 240 0.64 -14.11 30.32
N GLU A 241 0.33 -14.14 29.04
CA GLU A 241 -0.90 -14.73 28.51
C GLU A 241 -1.01 -16.20 28.91
N LYS A 242 0.06 -16.96 28.67
CA LYS A 242 0.12 -18.40 28.99
C LYS A 242 -0.13 -18.64 30.47
N GLN A 243 0.49 -17.85 31.36
CA GLN A 243 0.30 -17.97 32.80
C GLN A 243 -1.18 -17.72 33.21
N LEU A 244 -1.80 -16.66 32.67
CA LEU A 244 -3.22 -16.39 32.94
C LEU A 244 -4.13 -17.53 32.52
N LEU A 245 -3.88 -18.15 31.38
CA LEU A 245 -4.66 -19.27 30.85
C LEU A 245 -4.39 -20.57 31.60
N GLN A 246 -3.18 -20.80 32.08
CA GLN A 246 -2.85 -21.93 32.95
C GLN A 246 -3.60 -21.83 34.28
N GLU A 247 -3.74 -20.63 34.87
CA GLU A 247 -4.51 -20.42 36.08
C GLU A 247 -6.00 -20.72 35.87
N VAL A 248 -6.57 -20.29 34.73
CA VAL A 248 -7.96 -20.63 34.36
C VAL A 248 -8.12 -22.14 34.22
N THR A 249 -7.21 -22.81 33.52
CA THR A 249 -7.27 -24.26 33.36
C THR A 249 -7.12 -25.02 34.67
N LYS A 250 -6.21 -24.59 35.55
CA LYS A 250 -5.98 -25.20 36.85
C LYS A 250 -7.23 -25.17 37.73
N GLU A 251 -7.99 -24.07 37.73
CA GLU A 251 -9.17 -23.91 38.58
C GLU A 251 -10.43 -24.53 37.97
N THR A 252 -10.55 -24.62 36.65
CA THR A 252 -11.75 -25.09 35.96
C THR A 252 -11.63 -26.52 35.42
N GLY A 253 -10.40 -26.99 35.19
CA GLY A 253 -10.11 -28.24 34.46
C GLY A 253 -10.34 -28.13 32.94
N GLU A 254 -10.69 -26.95 32.42
CA GLU A 254 -10.98 -26.72 31.02
C GLU A 254 -9.90 -25.86 30.37
N GLU A 255 -9.36 -26.30 29.24
CA GLU A 255 -8.45 -25.49 28.44
C GLU A 255 -9.23 -24.36 27.77
N CYS A 256 -8.77 -23.11 27.94
CA CYS A 256 -9.44 -21.92 27.46
C CYS A 256 -8.78 -21.39 26.18
N GLN A 257 -9.41 -21.61 25.03
CA GLN A 257 -9.05 -20.97 23.77
C GLN A 257 -9.79 -19.63 23.66
N ILE A 258 -9.07 -18.54 23.93
CA ILE A 258 -9.66 -17.21 24.17
C ILE A 258 -10.46 -16.61 23.00
N TRP A 259 -10.24 -17.06 21.77
CA TRP A 259 -11.00 -16.61 20.60
C TRP A 259 -12.11 -17.57 20.17
N ALA A 260 -12.20 -18.75 20.79
CA ALA A 260 -13.23 -19.73 20.51
C ALA A 260 -14.37 -19.61 21.52
N ALA A 261 -15.51 -19.04 21.12
CA ALA A 261 -16.67 -18.85 21.99
C ALA A 261 -17.13 -20.15 22.67
N ARG A 262 -17.09 -21.29 21.99
CA ARG A 262 -17.42 -22.60 22.54
C ARG A 262 -16.46 -23.05 23.66
N SER A 263 -15.17 -22.70 23.55
CA SER A 263 -14.18 -23.02 24.59
C SER A 263 -14.42 -22.19 25.85
N ILE A 264 -14.70 -20.88 25.69
CA ILE A 264 -15.04 -20.01 26.83
C ILE A 264 -16.35 -20.43 27.47
N ALA A 265 -17.36 -20.85 26.70
CA ALA A 265 -18.62 -21.35 27.23
C ALA A 265 -18.41 -22.55 28.20
N LYS A 266 -17.51 -23.49 27.88
CA LYS A 266 -17.16 -24.59 28.77
C LYS A 266 -16.63 -24.11 30.14
N VAL A 267 -15.76 -23.08 30.09
CA VAL A 267 -15.26 -22.46 31.35
C VAL A 267 -16.41 -21.84 32.16
N PHE A 268 -17.32 -21.09 31.49
CA PHE A 268 -18.48 -20.49 32.14
C PHE A 268 -19.42 -21.55 32.71
N ASP A 269 -19.69 -22.66 32.00
CA ASP A 269 -20.50 -23.76 32.44
C ASP A 269 -19.90 -24.43 33.71
N LYS A 270 -18.57 -24.62 33.75
CA LYS A 270 -17.86 -25.13 34.95
C LYS A 270 -17.98 -24.20 36.15
N LEU A 271 -17.95 -22.91 35.92
CA LEU A 271 -18.10 -21.89 36.95
C LEU A 271 -19.56 -21.61 37.30
N LYS A 272 -20.52 -22.24 36.61
CA LYS A 272 -21.96 -22.00 36.72
C LYS A 272 -22.33 -20.53 36.50
N LEU A 273 -21.66 -19.87 35.59
CA LEU A 273 -21.87 -18.47 35.24
C LEU A 273 -22.76 -18.35 33.98
N PRO A 274 -23.73 -17.43 33.98
CA PRO A 274 -24.55 -17.16 32.82
C PRO A 274 -23.74 -16.43 31.74
N TYR A 275 -24.10 -16.63 30.46
CA TYR A 275 -23.52 -15.90 29.34
C TYR A 275 -24.55 -15.64 28.26
N GLU A 276 -24.25 -14.62 27.43
CA GLU A 276 -25.11 -14.19 26.35
C GLU A 276 -25.03 -15.16 25.15
N ARG A 277 -26.12 -15.20 24.38
CA ARG A 277 -26.20 -15.94 23.12
C ARG A 277 -26.61 -15.01 22.00
N THR A 278 -26.15 -15.31 20.81
CA THR A 278 -26.54 -14.55 19.61
C THR A 278 -28.02 -14.80 19.28
N GLU A 279 -28.72 -13.75 18.88
CA GLU A 279 -30.17 -13.83 18.58
C GLU A 279 -30.48 -14.83 17.46
N LYS A 280 -29.69 -14.82 16.36
CA LYS A 280 -29.97 -15.62 15.17
C LYS A 280 -29.62 -17.10 15.33
N THR A 281 -28.48 -17.42 15.94
CA THR A 281 -27.92 -18.78 15.93
C THR A 281 -27.88 -19.42 17.29
N GLN A 282 -28.26 -18.70 18.37
CA GLN A 282 -28.18 -19.14 19.74
C GLN A 282 -26.77 -19.62 20.19
N ALA A 283 -25.74 -19.22 19.41
CA ALA A 283 -24.37 -19.51 19.75
C ALA A 283 -23.89 -18.67 20.95
N PRO A 284 -22.96 -19.19 21.78
CA PRO A 284 -22.36 -18.41 22.87
C PRO A 284 -21.71 -17.13 22.32
N SER A 285 -21.91 -16.02 23.06
CA SER A 285 -21.39 -14.70 22.70
C SER A 285 -20.60 -14.09 23.85
N PHE A 286 -19.31 -13.81 23.60
CA PHE A 286 -18.40 -13.21 24.59
C PHE A 286 -17.78 -11.96 24.02
N THR A 287 -18.52 -10.87 24.05
CA THR A 287 -18.03 -9.56 23.58
C THR A 287 -16.94 -9.02 24.51
N LYS A 288 -16.15 -8.06 24.02
CA LYS A 288 -15.14 -7.40 24.83
C LYS A 288 -15.75 -6.78 26.07
N ASN A 289 -16.87 -6.05 25.90
CA ASN A 289 -17.55 -5.36 27.01
C ASN A 289 -18.09 -6.34 28.04
N PHE A 290 -18.69 -7.45 27.60
CA PHE A 290 -19.21 -8.49 28.52
C PHE A 290 -18.08 -9.05 29.39
N LEU A 291 -16.95 -9.46 28.80
CA LEU A 291 -15.83 -10.03 29.55
C LEU A 291 -15.14 -9.02 30.47
N SER A 292 -14.94 -7.77 29.97
CA SER A 292 -14.22 -6.74 30.73
C SER A 292 -14.99 -6.23 31.92
N ASN A 293 -16.36 -6.23 31.88
CA ASN A 293 -17.21 -5.75 32.94
C ASN A 293 -17.63 -6.86 33.90
N HIS A 294 -17.26 -8.13 33.68
CA HIS A 294 -17.63 -9.25 34.51
C HIS A 294 -16.84 -9.25 35.82
N GLU A 295 -17.50 -9.50 36.92
CA GLU A 295 -16.90 -9.41 38.27
C GLU A 295 -16.02 -10.62 38.65
N HIS A 296 -16.30 -11.78 38.07
CA HIS A 296 -15.60 -13.01 38.42
C HIS A 296 -14.10 -12.97 38.07
N PRO A 297 -13.18 -13.30 39.03
CA PRO A 297 -11.73 -13.16 38.82
C PRO A 297 -11.20 -13.93 37.61
N LEU A 298 -11.65 -15.15 37.36
CA LEU A 298 -11.20 -15.96 36.19
C LEU A 298 -11.68 -15.39 34.89
N VAL A 299 -12.87 -14.77 34.82
CA VAL A 299 -13.36 -14.10 33.63
C VAL A 299 -12.52 -12.85 33.32
N LYS A 300 -12.13 -12.10 34.36
CA LYS A 300 -11.16 -10.98 34.20
C LYS A 300 -9.83 -11.45 33.68
N LYS A 301 -9.35 -12.65 34.09
CA LYS A 301 -8.11 -13.24 33.52
C LYS A 301 -8.27 -13.56 32.03
N ILE A 302 -9.42 -14.11 31.61
CA ILE A 302 -9.71 -14.35 30.18
C ILE A 302 -9.75 -13.04 29.39
N ALA A 303 -10.40 -11.99 29.91
CA ALA A 303 -10.44 -10.68 29.31
C ALA A 303 -9.03 -10.08 29.14
N LYS A 304 -8.20 -10.16 30.20
CA LYS A 304 -6.81 -9.69 30.20
C LYS A 304 -5.95 -10.50 29.22
N ALA A 305 -6.11 -11.82 29.17
CA ALA A 305 -5.42 -12.68 28.21
C ALA A 305 -5.75 -12.28 26.75
N ARG A 306 -7.01 -11.97 26.41
CA ARG A 306 -7.40 -11.43 25.09
C ARG A 306 -6.72 -10.10 24.78
N GLU A 307 -6.64 -9.19 25.75
CA GLU A 307 -5.96 -7.90 25.55
C GLU A 307 -4.47 -8.10 25.25
N ILE A 308 -3.81 -8.93 26.04
CA ILE A 308 -2.38 -9.26 25.90
C ILE A 308 -2.12 -9.97 24.59
N ASN A 309 -2.94 -10.98 24.25
CA ASN A 309 -2.82 -11.69 22.98
C ASN A 309 -2.92 -10.70 21.80
N LYS A 310 -3.95 -9.83 21.79
CA LYS A 310 -4.08 -8.81 20.75
C LYS A 310 -2.87 -7.87 20.71
N ALA A 311 -2.30 -7.51 21.86
CA ALA A 311 -1.13 -6.64 21.91
C ALA A 311 0.07 -7.24 21.20
N HIS A 312 0.42 -8.50 21.48
CA HIS A 312 1.59 -9.10 20.87
C HIS A 312 1.35 -9.64 19.45
N THR A 313 0.18 -10.26 19.18
CA THR A 313 -0.09 -10.85 17.83
C THR A 313 -0.52 -9.83 16.79
N THR A 314 -1.17 -8.72 17.19
CA THR A 314 -1.64 -7.70 16.24
C THR A 314 -0.67 -6.54 16.10
N PHE A 315 -0.18 -5.99 17.24
CA PHE A 315 0.64 -4.79 17.17
C PHE A 315 2.14 -5.08 17.11
N ILE A 316 2.66 -5.94 18.00
CA ILE A 316 4.10 -6.20 18.04
C ILE A 316 4.53 -7.06 16.85
N ASP A 317 3.76 -8.09 16.48
CA ASP A 317 4.02 -8.89 15.28
C ASP A 317 3.98 -8.05 14.01
N THR A 318 3.07 -7.06 13.96
CA THR A 318 3.03 -6.13 12.83
C THR A 318 4.29 -5.25 12.79
N ILE A 319 4.76 -4.74 13.93
CA ILE A 319 6.02 -3.98 14.00
C ILE A 319 7.19 -4.84 13.47
N ILE A 320 7.33 -6.06 13.99
CA ILE A 320 8.41 -6.99 13.58
C ILE A 320 8.31 -7.36 12.10
N LYS A 321 7.09 -7.61 11.60
CA LYS A 321 6.84 -7.99 10.21
C LYS A 321 7.21 -6.90 9.20
N TYR A 322 6.95 -5.65 9.54
CA TYR A 322 7.16 -4.50 8.64
C TYR A 322 8.46 -3.74 8.92
N GLU A 323 9.22 -4.18 9.91
CA GLU A 323 10.52 -3.59 10.19
C GLU A 323 11.49 -3.83 9.03
N HIS A 324 12.18 -2.77 8.63
CA HIS A 324 13.27 -2.80 7.67
C HIS A 324 14.39 -1.86 8.14
N LYS A 325 15.57 -2.39 8.44
CA LYS A 325 16.74 -1.63 8.91
C LYS A 325 16.42 -0.70 10.10
N GLY A 326 15.67 -1.19 11.05
CA GLY A 326 15.28 -0.45 12.26
C GLY A 326 14.12 0.53 12.05
N ARG A 327 13.38 0.45 10.94
CA ARG A 327 12.30 1.38 10.61
C ARG A 327 11.08 0.70 10.03
N ILE A 328 9.94 1.34 10.13
CA ILE A 328 8.70 0.98 9.45
C ILE A 328 8.39 2.06 8.40
N HIS A 329 8.19 1.63 7.17
CA HIS A 329 7.86 2.46 6.02
C HIS A 329 6.41 2.21 5.60
N ALA A 330 5.46 2.70 6.39
CA ALA A 330 4.04 2.52 6.11
C ALA A 330 3.61 3.24 4.83
N ASP A 331 2.62 2.68 4.15
CA ASP A 331 1.95 3.39 3.07
C ASP A 331 1.11 4.52 3.64
N ILE A 332 1.21 5.69 3.03
CA ILE A 332 0.45 6.88 3.39
C ILE A 332 -0.53 7.17 2.26
N ASN A 333 -1.82 7.04 2.54
CA ASN A 333 -2.86 7.41 1.60
C ASN A 333 -3.26 8.86 1.88
N GLN A 334 -2.96 9.74 0.96
CA GLN A 334 -3.16 11.18 1.09
C GLN A 334 -4.65 11.53 1.07
N ILE A 335 -5.37 11.00 0.10
CA ILE A 335 -6.82 11.11 -0.05
C ILE A 335 -7.40 9.74 -0.45
N ARG A 336 -8.70 9.69 -0.69
CA ARG A 336 -9.37 8.46 -1.10
C ARG A 336 -8.84 7.95 -2.45
N SER A 337 -8.58 6.64 -2.50
CA SER A 337 -8.19 5.90 -3.69
C SER A 337 -8.78 4.50 -3.65
N ASP A 338 -8.57 3.70 -4.68
CA ASP A 338 -8.94 2.27 -4.67
C ASP A 338 -8.18 1.44 -3.63
N GLN A 339 -7.04 1.94 -3.17
CA GLN A 339 -6.18 1.26 -2.21
C GLN A 339 -6.43 1.65 -0.76
N GLY A 340 -7.28 2.65 -0.52
CA GLY A 340 -7.55 3.17 0.82
C GLY A 340 -7.84 4.66 0.82
N GLY A 341 -7.53 5.33 1.94
CA GLY A 341 -7.77 6.75 2.10
C GLY A 341 -9.13 7.08 2.70
N THR A 342 -9.41 8.36 2.84
CA THR A 342 -10.66 8.88 3.39
C THR A 342 -11.24 9.96 2.49
N VAL A 343 -12.57 10.09 2.47
CA VAL A 343 -13.26 11.18 1.76
C VAL A 343 -13.16 12.54 2.50
N THR A 344 -12.61 12.52 3.71
CA THR A 344 -12.57 13.69 4.59
C THR A 344 -11.26 14.47 4.52
N GLY A 345 -10.33 14.11 3.63
CA GLY A 345 -8.99 14.71 3.54
C GLY A 345 -8.04 14.35 4.69
N ARG A 346 -8.43 13.41 5.57
CA ARG A 346 -7.51 12.87 6.58
C ARG A 346 -6.61 11.82 5.93
N PHE A 347 -5.33 11.81 6.28
CA PHE A 347 -4.45 10.71 5.91
C PHE A 347 -4.94 9.39 6.50
N SER A 348 -4.76 8.32 5.76
CA SER A 348 -4.85 6.97 6.32
C SER A 348 -3.57 6.20 6.05
N TYR A 349 -3.32 5.21 6.88
CA TYR A 349 -2.10 4.39 6.81
C TYR A 349 -2.46 2.93 6.56
N SER A 350 -1.63 2.29 5.74
CA SER A 350 -1.68 0.85 5.51
C SER A 350 -0.26 0.28 5.43
N ASN A 351 -0.14 -1.02 5.52
CA ASN A 351 1.12 -1.75 5.38
C ASN A 351 2.32 -1.21 6.22
N PRO A 352 2.18 -1.01 7.55
CA PRO A 352 1.01 -1.26 8.39
C PRO A 352 0.19 -0.01 8.71
N ASN A 353 -1.03 -0.21 9.27
CA ASN A 353 -1.82 0.91 9.77
C ASN A 353 -1.29 1.41 11.13
N LEU A 354 -0.42 2.41 11.10
CA LEU A 354 0.18 3.00 12.31
C LEU A 354 -0.82 3.80 13.16
N GLN A 355 -1.98 4.19 12.62
CA GLN A 355 -3.02 4.92 13.36
C GLN A 355 -3.77 4.01 14.35
N GLN A 356 -3.66 2.68 14.20
CA GLN A 356 -4.31 1.73 15.10
C GLN A 356 -3.50 1.39 16.35
N ILE A 357 -2.30 1.94 16.51
CA ILE A 357 -1.46 1.71 17.70
C ILE A 357 -2.21 2.19 18.93
N PRO A 358 -2.38 1.32 19.97
CA PRO A 358 -3.24 1.61 21.08
C PRO A 358 -2.75 2.83 21.88
N ALA A 359 -3.66 3.79 22.10
CA ALA A 359 -3.40 4.98 22.90
C ALA A 359 -4.20 4.99 24.21
N ARG A 360 -5.38 4.37 24.22
CA ARG A 360 -6.33 4.45 25.35
C ARG A 360 -6.09 3.39 26.42
N ASN A 361 -5.41 2.30 26.11
CA ASN A 361 -5.07 1.27 27.10
C ASN A 361 -3.89 1.76 27.95
N LYS A 362 -4.13 1.98 29.23
CA LYS A 362 -3.14 2.56 30.15
C LYS A 362 -1.97 1.63 30.47
N ASP A 363 -2.15 0.32 30.36
CA ASP A 363 -1.11 -0.67 30.65
C ASP A 363 -0.28 -1.00 29.40
N LEU A 364 -0.95 -1.41 28.31
CA LEU A 364 -0.31 -1.92 27.10
C LEU A 364 0.03 -0.82 26.09
N GLY A 365 -0.74 0.27 26.07
CA GLY A 365 -0.52 1.39 25.17
C GLY A 365 0.88 1.99 25.29
N PRO A 366 1.31 2.40 26.49
CA PRO A 366 2.66 2.94 26.70
C PRO A 366 3.77 1.96 26.31
N LEU A 367 3.61 0.65 26.61
CA LEU A 367 4.59 -0.38 26.27
C LEU A 367 4.77 -0.54 24.76
N ILE A 368 3.67 -0.54 23.99
CA ILE A 368 3.74 -0.66 22.53
C ILE A 368 4.27 0.65 21.92
N ARG A 369 3.85 1.79 22.41
CA ARG A 369 4.28 3.10 21.91
C ARG A 369 5.75 3.39 22.19
N SER A 370 6.31 2.90 23.30
CA SER A 370 7.74 3.04 23.61
C SER A 370 8.66 2.29 22.65
N LEU A 371 8.13 1.37 21.85
CA LEU A 371 8.87 0.71 20.77
C LEU A 371 9.19 1.65 19.61
N PHE A 372 8.44 2.75 19.45
CA PHE A 372 8.74 3.79 18.49
C PHE A 372 9.66 4.81 19.15
N VAL A 373 10.84 4.96 18.59
CA VAL A 373 11.91 5.78 19.18
C VAL A 373 12.28 6.93 18.26
N PRO A 374 12.63 8.12 18.81
CA PRO A 374 13.12 9.24 18.00
C PRO A 374 14.53 8.95 17.47
N GLU A 375 15.02 9.79 16.59
CA GLU A 375 16.43 9.78 16.19
C GLU A 375 17.33 10.09 17.40
N SER A 376 18.58 9.63 17.32
CA SER A 376 19.56 9.93 18.37
C SER A 376 19.71 11.45 18.53
N GLY A 377 19.56 11.93 19.76
CA GLY A 377 19.60 13.37 20.07
C GLY A 377 18.32 14.14 19.75
N CYS A 378 17.25 13.46 19.36
CA CYS A 378 15.94 14.06 19.12
C CYS A 378 14.92 13.58 20.15
N GLU A 379 13.81 14.31 20.26
CA GLU A 379 12.66 13.97 21.10
C GLU A 379 11.39 13.94 20.24
N TRP A 380 10.36 13.21 20.71
CA TRP A 380 9.04 13.28 20.11
C TRP A 380 8.37 14.61 20.44
N GLY A 381 8.02 15.37 19.41
CA GLY A 381 7.14 16.52 19.56
C GLY A 381 5.66 16.12 19.63
N CYS A 382 4.88 16.84 20.38
CA CYS A 382 3.41 16.73 20.42
C CYS A 382 2.77 17.97 19.82
#